data_bda7f529bc9a30b7529d95f92574c955
#
_entry.id   bda7f529bc9a30b7529d95f92574c955
#
_cell.length_a   1.000
_cell.length_b   1.000
_cell.length_c   1.000
_cell.angle_alpha   90.00
_cell.angle_beta   90.00
_cell.angle_gamma   90.00
#
_symmetry.space_group_name_H-M   'P 1'
#
loop_
_entity.id
_entity.type
_entity.pdbx_description
1 polymer ?
#
loop_
_entity_poly.entity_id
_entity_poly.type
_entity_poly.pdbx_seq_one_letter_code
_entity_poly.pdbx_strand_id
1 'polypeptide(L)'
;MNIYQPSTLKLQKSQPIQTEEGVYTPQKNEVIIEGKRGLCGFHSTNLGFILRSKGIKNIAIGGFLTNCCVESTMRTAYENGYNVITLTDCCAGLSLEEHKNAIEKDFPMFSQPMTSLEFMKIVKGQDELVLKGKGYE
;
A
#
# COMPACT_ATOMS: atom_id res chain seq x y z
N MET A 1 41.14 -3.30 -3.38
CA MET A 1 39.84 -2.76 -3.78
C MET A 1 39.13 -3.84 -4.62
N ASN A 2 38.34 -4.70 -3.99
CA ASN A 2 37.66 -5.81 -4.69
C ASN A 2 36.35 -5.27 -5.29
N ILE A 3 36.34 -5.18 -6.61
CA ILE A 3 35.12 -4.85 -7.37
C ILE A 3 34.30 -6.13 -7.43
N TYR A 4 33.18 -6.13 -6.73
CA TYR A 4 32.19 -7.21 -6.79
C TYR A 4 31.64 -7.28 -8.23
N GLN A 5 32.02 -8.35 -8.96
CA GLN A 5 31.36 -8.67 -10.21
C GLN A 5 30.04 -9.38 -9.89
N PRO A 6 28.88 -8.85 -10.32
CA PRO A 6 27.64 -9.59 -10.17
C PRO A 6 27.74 -10.83 -11.06
N SER A 7 27.85 -11.99 -10.42
CA SER A 7 27.58 -13.26 -11.10
C SER A 7 26.24 -13.17 -11.80
N THR A 8 26.21 -13.56 -13.05
CA THR A 8 25.08 -13.58 -13.96
C THR A 8 23.83 -14.07 -13.24
N LEU A 9 22.99 -13.14 -12.80
CA LEU A 9 21.68 -13.47 -12.23
C LEU A 9 20.87 -14.03 -13.39
N LYS A 10 20.78 -15.36 -13.49
CA LYS A 10 19.79 -16.00 -14.34
C LYS A 10 18.44 -15.50 -13.80
N LEU A 11 17.81 -14.61 -14.55
CA LEU A 11 16.40 -14.28 -14.36
C LEU A 11 15.63 -15.58 -14.49
N GLN A 12 15.40 -16.28 -13.38
CA GLN A 12 14.34 -17.25 -13.34
C GLN A 12 13.08 -16.47 -13.72
N LYS A 13 12.48 -16.85 -14.87
CA LYS A 13 11.12 -16.43 -15.16
C LYS A 13 10.33 -16.68 -13.89
N SER A 14 9.79 -15.62 -13.30
CA SER A 14 8.88 -15.76 -12.18
C SER A 14 7.85 -16.80 -12.59
N GLN A 15 7.83 -17.92 -11.89
CA GLN A 15 6.72 -18.85 -12.02
C GLN A 15 5.46 -18.01 -11.80
N PRO A 16 4.44 -18.13 -12.65
CA PRO A 16 3.18 -17.47 -12.37
C PRO A 16 2.81 -17.86 -10.95
N ILE A 17 2.45 -16.87 -10.13
CA ILE A 17 1.97 -17.12 -8.77
C ILE A 17 0.81 -18.08 -8.96
N GLN A 18 1.02 -19.36 -8.61
CA GLN A 18 -0.06 -20.32 -8.52
C GLN A 18 -0.86 -19.91 -7.30
N THR A 19 -1.82 -19.01 -7.51
CA THR A 19 -2.84 -18.73 -6.53
C THR A 19 -3.70 -19.99 -6.49
N GLU A 20 -3.57 -20.77 -5.43
CA GLU A 20 -4.57 -21.79 -5.13
C GLU A 20 -5.93 -21.10 -5.16
N GLU A 21 -6.89 -21.68 -5.88
CA GLU A 21 -8.24 -21.15 -5.94
C GLU A 21 -8.76 -20.99 -4.50
N GLY A 22 -8.92 -19.77 -4.06
CA GLY A 22 -9.30 -19.44 -2.69
C GLY A 22 -9.91 -18.04 -2.59
N VAL A 23 -10.33 -17.69 -1.39
CA VAL A 23 -11.00 -16.42 -1.07
C VAL A 23 -10.18 -15.18 -1.48
N TYR A 24 -8.85 -15.31 -1.59
CA TYR A 24 -7.92 -14.23 -1.94
C TYR A 24 -7.40 -14.30 -3.37
N THR A 25 -8.00 -15.11 -4.24
CA THR A 25 -7.63 -15.15 -5.65
C THR A 25 -7.96 -13.81 -6.30
N PRO A 26 -6.99 -13.15 -6.97
CA PRO A 26 -7.25 -11.89 -7.67
C PRO A 26 -8.35 -12.04 -8.71
N GLN A 27 -9.27 -11.10 -8.76
CA GLN A 27 -10.35 -11.07 -9.72
C GLN A 27 -9.84 -10.56 -11.09
N LYS A 28 -10.58 -10.86 -12.15
CA LYS A 28 -10.20 -10.55 -13.54
C LYS A 28 -9.91 -9.07 -13.81
N ASN A 29 -10.52 -8.17 -13.05
CA ASN A 29 -10.37 -6.71 -13.19
C ASN A 29 -9.35 -6.12 -12.21
N GLU A 30 -8.73 -6.93 -11.37
CA GLU A 30 -7.70 -6.48 -10.43
C GLU A 30 -6.34 -6.42 -11.12
N VAL A 31 -5.56 -5.39 -10.77
CA VAL A 31 -4.22 -5.19 -11.31
C VAL A 31 -3.21 -5.76 -10.34
N ILE A 32 -2.48 -6.77 -10.78
CA ILE A 32 -1.37 -7.33 -10.03
C ILE A 32 -0.12 -6.51 -10.33
N ILE A 33 0.48 -5.94 -9.29
CA ILE A 33 1.72 -5.18 -9.40
C ILE A 33 2.90 -6.11 -9.11
N GLU A 34 3.67 -6.38 -10.15
CA GLU A 34 4.85 -7.25 -10.08
C GLU A 34 6.12 -6.45 -9.73
N GLY A 35 7.19 -7.16 -9.38
CA GLY A 35 8.53 -6.61 -9.27
C GLY A 35 8.87 -5.98 -7.91
N LYS A 36 7.98 -5.99 -6.92
CA LYS A 36 8.28 -5.47 -5.58
C LYS A 36 9.47 -6.21 -4.97
N ARG A 37 10.53 -5.46 -4.60
CA ARG A 37 11.78 -6.00 -4.03
C ARG A 37 12.00 -5.58 -2.58
N GLY A 38 11.58 -4.38 -2.22
CA GLY A 38 11.73 -3.81 -0.88
C GLY A 38 10.41 -3.75 -0.12
N LEU A 39 10.36 -2.90 0.90
CA LEU A 39 9.19 -2.72 1.77
C LEU A 39 8.08 -1.96 1.05
N CYS A 40 8.44 -0.88 0.37
CA CYS A 40 7.51 0.03 -0.30
C CYS A 40 6.91 -0.59 -1.57
N GLY A 41 5.62 -0.43 -1.76
CA GLY A 41 4.92 -0.87 -2.97
C GLY A 41 5.20 -0.04 -4.21
N PHE A 42 5.75 1.17 -4.08
CA PHE A 42 6.08 2.04 -5.21
C PHE A 42 7.48 1.81 -5.76
N HIS A 43 8.46 1.57 -4.87
CA HIS A 43 9.84 1.38 -5.29
C HIS A 43 10.01 0.03 -6.02
N SER A 44 10.77 0.04 -7.10
CA SER A 44 11.01 -1.12 -7.98
C SER A 44 9.77 -1.69 -8.68
N THR A 45 8.66 -0.95 -8.71
CA THR A 45 7.40 -1.35 -9.38
C THR A 45 6.90 -0.26 -10.32
N ASN A 46 5.90 -0.58 -11.11
CA ASN A 46 5.20 0.38 -11.97
C ASN A 46 3.91 0.93 -11.31
N LEU A 47 3.68 0.71 -10.00
CA LEU A 47 2.48 1.14 -9.30
C LEU A 47 2.22 2.64 -9.49
N GLY A 48 3.22 3.48 -9.26
CA GLY A 48 3.08 4.93 -9.39
C GLY A 48 2.72 5.37 -10.81
N PHE A 49 3.25 4.71 -11.83
CA PHE A 49 2.87 4.96 -13.23
C PHE A 49 1.41 4.60 -13.47
N ILE A 50 0.97 3.42 -13.04
CA ILE A 50 -0.41 2.96 -13.23
C ILE A 50 -1.40 3.89 -12.53
N LEU A 51 -1.14 4.29 -11.29
CA LEU A 51 -2.02 5.19 -10.56
C LEU A 51 -2.14 6.55 -11.24
N ARG A 52 -1.03 7.13 -11.69
CA ARG A 52 -1.03 8.42 -12.41
C ARG A 52 -1.72 8.33 -13.76
N SER A 53 -1.47 7.28 -14.55
CA SER A 53 -2.10 7.10 -15.85
C SER A 53 -3.62 6.95 -15.78
N LYS A 54 -4.11 6.44 -14.65
CA LYS A 54 -5.55 6.33 -14.37
C LYS A 54 -6.14 7.57 -13.68
N GLY A 55 -5.33 8.60 -13.40
CA GLY A 55 -5.77 9.81 -12.70
C GLY A 55 -6.20 9.57 -11.25
N ILE A 56 -5.75 8.49 -10.63
CA ILE A 56 -6.10 8.14 -9.25
C ILE A 56 -5.38 9.10 -8.30
N LYS A 57 -6.15 9.71 -7.40
CA LYS A 57 -5.66 10.64 -6.38
C LYS A 57 -5.88 10.14 -4.96
N ASN A 58 -6.89 9.31 -4.75
CA ASN A 58 -7.23 8.74 -3.45
C ASN A 58 -6.89 7.26 -3.45
N ILE A 59 -6.15 6.81 -2.47
CA ILE A 59 -5.76 5.39 -2.34
C ILE A 59 -6.02 4.90 -0.94
N ALA A 60 -6.66 3.73 -0.85
CA ALA A 60 -6.82 3.00 0.40
C ALA A 60 -5.76 1.89 0.45
N ILE A 61 -5.09 1.76 1.59
CA ILE A 61 -3.98 0.82 1.79
C ILE A 61 -4.30 -0.12 2.95
N GLY A 62 -4.10 -1.41 2.72
CA GLY A 62 -4.11 -2.47 3.72
C GLY A 62 -3.00 -3.47 3.45
N GLY A 63 -2.76 -4.39 4.36
CA GLY A 63 -1.77 -5.45 4.21
C GLY A 63 -0.94 -5.71 5.46
N PHE A 64 0.25 -6.28 5.28
CA PHE A 64 1.19 -6.60 6.38
C PHE A 64 2.66 -6.43 5.91
N LEU A 65 3.53 -6.06 6.80
CA LEU A 65 3.30 -5.74 8.22
C LEU A 65 2.92 -4.27 8.36
N THR A 66 2.07 -3.96 9.35
CA THR A 66 1.53 -2.62 9.61
C THR A 66 2.63 -1.55 9.67
N ASN A 67 3.60 -1.71 10.57
CA ASN A 67 4.71 -0.79 10.82
C ASN A 67 5.93 -1.01 9.91
N CYS A 68 5.75 -1.69 8.79
CA CYS A 68 6.83 -2.02 7.87
C CYS A 68 6.41 -1.73 6.42
N CYS A 69 5.91 -2.74 5.69
CA CYS A 69 5.56 -2.58 4.28
C CYS A 69 4.36 -1.65 4.07
N VAL A 70 3.35 -1.70 4.94
CA VAL A 70 2.19 -0.82 4.88
C VAL A 70 2.62 0.62 5.12
N GLU A 71 3.33 0.88 6.22
CA GLU A 71 3.80 2.21 6.57
C GLU A 71 4.76 2.77 5.52
N SER A 72 5.72 1.99 5.03
CA SER A 72 6.64 2.42 3.98
C SER A 72 5.90 2.82 2.70
N THR A 73 4.89 2.05 2.30
CA THR A 73 4.07 2.36 1.12
C THR A 73 3.21 3.59 1.34
N MET A 74 2.61 3.73 2.52
CA MET A 74 1.79 4.86 2.94
C MET A 74 2.58 6.18 2.89
N ARG A 75 3.78 6.20 3.50
CA ARG A 75 4.66 7.38 3.50
C ARG A 75 5.04 7.80 2.08
N THR A 76 5.44 6.84 1.24
CA THR A 76 5.76 7.13 -0.17
C THR A 76 4.55 7.64 -0.94
N ALA A 77 3.37 7.09 -0.70
CA ALA A 77 2.14 7.58 -1.31
C ALA A 77 1.85 9.02 -0.90
N TYR A 78 2.00 9.34 0.39
CA TYR A 78 1.86 10.69 0.92
C TYR A 78 2.85 11.66 0.26
N GLU A 79 4.13 11.31 0.18
CA GLU A 79 5.18 12.10 -0.48
C GLU A 79 4.90 12.33 -1.97
N ASN A 80 4.29 11.35 -2.64
CA ASN A 80 3.87 11.45 -4.04
C ASN A 80 2.58 12.25 -4.24
N GLY A 81 1.99 12.83 -3.19
CA GLY A 81 0.83 13.72 -3.28
C GLY A 81 -0.54 13.01 -3.30
N TYR A 82 -0.59 11.71 -3.03
CA TYR A 82 -1.87 11.00 -2.91
C TYR A 82 -2.59 11.35 -1.60
N ASN A 83 -3.91 11.35 -1.62
CA ASN A 83 -4.72 11.28 -0.43
C ASN A 83 -4.75 9.82 0.04
N VAL A 84 -4.16 9.56 1.19
CA VAL A 84 -3.98 8.19 1.67
C VAL A 84 -4.96 7.87 2.78
N ILE A 85 -5.64 6.76 2.64
CA ILE A 85 -6.50 6.15 3.65
C ILE A 85 -5.83 4.83 4.05
N THR A 86 -5.66 4.60 5.34
CA THR A 86 -5.14 3.31 5.82
C THR A 86 -6.25 2.52 6.50
N LEU A 87 -6.54 1.34 5.97
CA LEU A 87 -7.59 0.46 6.49
C LEU A 87 -7.05 -0.32 7.69
N THR A 88 -7.38 0.14 8.89
CA THR A 88 -6.77 -0.33 10.14
C THR A 88 -7.08 -1.79 10.44
N ASP A 89 -8.27 -2.24 10.15
CA ASP A 89 -8.74 -3.62 10.30
C ASP A 89 -8.32 -4.55 9.14
N CYS A 90 -7.72 -3.98 8.08
CA CYS A 90 -7.12 -4.71 6.98
C CYS A 90 -5.59 -4.73 7.07
N CYS A 91 -5.01 -4.39 8.22
CA CYS A 91 -3.58 -4.44 8.48
C CYS A 91 -3.25 -5.41 9.61
N ALA A 92 -2.06 -6.00 9.56
CA ALA A 92 -1.55 -6.86 10.61
C ALA A 92 -0.06 -6.57 10.89
N GLY A 93 0.32 -6.56 12.16
CA GLY A 93 1.71 -6.46 12.64
C GLY A 93 2.19 -7.77 13.24
N LEU A 94 3.46 -7.81 13.66
CA LEU A 94 4.02 -8.98 14.37
C LEU A 94 3.48 -9.08 15.80
N SER A 95 3.15 -7.94 16.39
CA SER A 95 2.50 -7.88 17.70
C SER A 95 1.35 -6.88 17.69
N LEU A 96 0.42 -7.05 18.61
CA LEU A 96 -0.71 -6.13 18.78
C LEU A 96 -0.24 -4.75 19.23
N GLU A 97 0.83 -4.68 20.01
CA GLU A 97 1.43 -3.44 20.49
C GLU A 97 2.02 -2.63 19.34
N GLU A 98 2.85 -3.23 18.49
CA GLU A 98 3.42 -2.57 17.30
C GLU A 98 2.35 -2.10 16.34
N HIS A 99 1.34 -2.94 16.10
CA HIS A 99 0.20 -2.59 15.26
C HIS A 99 -0.55 -1.36 15.78
N LYS A 100 -0.91 -1.36 17.09
CA LYS A 100 -1.57 -0.24 17.74
C LYS A 100 -0.72 1.03 17.70
N ASN A 101 0.57 0.93 18.02
CA ASN A 101 1.46 2.07 18.03
C ASN A 101 1.53 2.75 16.64
N ALA A 102 1.70 1.96 15.59
CA ALA A 102 1.73 2.48 14.22
C ALA A 102 0.42 3.20 13.86
N ILE A 103 -0.73 2.58 14.13
CA ILE A 103 -2.05 3.14 13.80
C ILE A 103 -2.34 4.43 14.60
N GLU A 104 -1.98 4.46 15.87
CA GLU A 104 -2.33 5.58 16.76
C GLU A 104 -1.34 6.74 16.67
N LYS A 105 -0.06 6.47 16.38
CA LYS A 105 1.00 7.47 16.44
C LYS A 105 1.51 7.90 15.06
N ASP A 106 1.79 6.95 14.18
CA ASP A 106 2.46 7.24 12.92
C ASP A 106 1.47 7.51 11.77
N PHE A 107 0.46 6.67 11.62
CA PHE A 107 -0.47 6.74 10.50
C PHE A 107 -1.25 8.05 10.40
N PRO A 108 -1.70 8.69 11.51
CA PRO A 108 -2.42 9.96 11.43
C PRO A 108 -1.61 11.12 10.87
N MET A 109 -0.28 11.00 10.82
CA MET A 109 0.60 12.02 10.23
C MET A 109 0.59 11.98 8.70
N PHE A 110 0.35 10.83 8.08
CA PHE A 110 0.51 10.61 6.65
C PHE A 110 -0.75 10.11 5.94
N SER A 111 -1.75 9.68 6.70
CA SER A 111 -2.98 9.12 6.15
C SER A 111 -4.19 9.48 7.01
N GLN A 112 -5.35 9.02 6.58
CA GLN A 112 -6.57 8.96 7.37
C GLN A 112 -6.82 7.50 7.77
N PRO A 113 -6.42 7.08 8.97
CA PRO A 113 -6.71 5.73 9.46
C PRO A 113 -8.21 5.59 9.69
N MET A 114 -8.80 4.52 9.18
CA MET A 114 -10.20 4.16 9.40
C MET A 114 -10.42 2.68 9.19
N THR A 115 -11.54 2.17 9.62
CA THR A 115 -11.93 0.78 9.37
C THR A 115 -12.43 0.59 7.94
N SER A 116 -12.39 -0.64 7.45
CA SER A 116 -12.95 -0.98 6.14
C SER A 116 -14.45 -0.67 6.05
N LEU A 117 -15.18 -0.81 7.16
CA LEU A 117 -16.61 -0.49 7.22
C LEU A 117 -16.86 1.02 7.06
N GLU A 118 -16.08 1.87 7.73
CA GLU A 118 -16.15 3.33 7.57
C GLU A 118 -15.82 3.74 6.14
N PHE A 119 -14.76 3.19 5.58
CA PHE A 119 -14.39 3.43 4.19
C PHE A 119 -15.49 3.04 3.21
N MET A 120 -16.12 1.87 3.40
CA MET A 120 -17.21 1.43 2.53
C MET A 120 -18.43 2.33 2.59
N LYS A 121 -18.75 2.95 3.73
CA LYS A 121 -19.82 3.95 3.83
C LYS A 121 -19.52 5.18 2.99
N ILE A 122 -18.28 5.67 3.04
CA ILE A 122 -17.82 6.81 2.23
C ILE A 122 -17.94 6.49 0.74
N VAL A 123 -17.45 5.34 0.31
CA VAL A 123 -17.52 4.91 -1.11
C VAL A 123 -18.95 4.78 -1.61
N LYS A 124 -19.89 4.39 -0.72
CA LYS A 124 -21.32 4.29 -1.04
C LYS A 124 -22.06 5.62 -0.95
N GLY A 125 -21.39 6.72 -0.63
CA GLY A 125 -22.00 8.04 -0.48
C GLY A 125 -22.89 8.18 0.75
N GLN A 126 -22.69 7.34 1.78
CA GLN A 126 -23.42 7.40 3.04
C GLN A 126 -22.77 8.35 4.06
N ASP A 127 -21.49 8.64 3.90
CA ASP A 127 -20.71 9.58 4.69
C ASP A 127 -19.85 10.46 3.76
N GLU A 128 -19.62 11.72 4.15
CA GLU A 128 -18.69 12.60 3.45
C GLU A 128 -17.25 12.30 3.87
N LEU A 129 -16.37 12.08 2.89
CA LEU A 129 -14.93 12.03 3.13
C LEU A 129 -14.41 13.46 3.29
N VAL A 130 -14.26 13.91 4.51
CA VAL A 130 -13.52 15.15 4.79
C VAL A 130 -12.04 14.85 4.63
N LEU A 131 -11.56 14.89 3.39
CA LEU A 131 -10.13 14.88 3.12
C LEU A 131 -9.54 16.13 3.75
N LYS A 132 -8.78 15.97 4.82
CA LYS A 132 -7.96 17.07 5.34
C LYS A 132 -7.04 17.50 4.22
N GLY A 133 -7.42 18.58 3.54
CA GLY A 133 -6.61 19.16 2.49
C GLY A 133 -5.20 19.37 3.02
N LYS A 134 -4.21 18.95 2.25
CA LYS A 134 -2.84 19.34 2.49
C LYS A 134 -2.79 20.84 2.18
N GLY A 135 -3.01 21.66 3.21
CA GLY A 135 -2.77 23.10 3.11
C GLY A 135 -1.27 23.34 2.99
N TYR A 136 -0.79 23.29 1.78
CA TYR A 136 0.42 24.02 1.42
C TYR A 136 -0.10 25.35 0.85
N GLU A 137 -0.27 26.36 1.72
CA GLU A 137 -0.23 27.75 1.34
C GLU A 137 1.24 28.20 1.22
#